data_5575d89046a25239e16333b40878603d
#
_entry.id   5575d89046a25239e16333b40878603d
#
_cell.length_a   1.000
_cell.length_b   1.000
_cell.length_c   1.000
_cell.angle_alpha   90.00
_cell.angle_beta   90.00
_cell.angle_gamma   90.00
#
_symmetry.space_group_name_H-M   'P 1'
#
loop_
_entity.id
_entity.type
_entity.pdbx_description
1 polymer ?
#
loop_
_entity_poly.entity_id
_entity_poly.type
_entity_poly.pdbx_seq_one_letter_code
_entity_poly.pdbx_strand_id
1 'polypeptide(L)' 'DYNDYAETETLDVNSRSVTMKGNDGLVNLALWTDGGYSYVLNVSEGLSRSDIAALVAEIQ' A
#
# COMPACT_ATOMS: atom_id res chain seq x y z
N ASP A 1 3.02 8.86 10.74
CA ASP A 1 1.58 9.05 10.88
C ASP A 1 0.89 8.84 9.54
N TYR A 2 -0.19 8.10 9.56
CA TYR A 2 -0.92 7.74 8.35
C TYR A 2 -1.55 8.95 7.65
N ASN A 3 -1.72 10.03 8.36
CA ASN A 3 -2.37 11.23 7.82
C ASN A 3 -1.39 12.25 7.25
N ASP A 4 -0.10 11.94 7.26
CA ASP A 4 0.92 12.90 6.83
C ASP A 4 1.25 12.81 5.34
N TYR A 5 0.56 11.95 4.60
CA TYR A 5 0.85 11.77 3.18
C TYR A 5 -0.10 12.58 2.32
N ALA A 6 0.44 13.18 1.26
CA ALA A 6 -0.34 14.04 0.39
C ALA A 6 -1.30 13.25 -0.50
N GLU A 7 -0.98 12.01 -0.81
CA GLU A 7 -1.76 11.20 -1.73
C GLU A 7 -2.24 9.92 -1.05
N THR A 8 -3.51 9.59 -1.28
CA THR A 8 -4.10 8.36 -0.77
C THR A 8 -4.91 7.73 -1.90
N GLU A 9 -4.73 6.44 -2.10
CA GLU A 9 -5.43 5.72 -3.15
C GLU A 9 -5.68 4.29 -2.70
N THR A 10 -6.82 3.72 -3.13
CA THR A 10 -7.15 2.34 -2.83
C THR A 10 -7.19 1.56 -4.13
N LEU A 11 -6.47 0.45 -4.18
CA LEU A 11 -6.43 -0.44 -5.34
C LEU A 11 -6.79 -1.86 -4.91
N ASP A 12 -7.39 -2.60 -5.83
CA ASP A 12 -7.65 -4.02 -5.60
C ASP A 12 -6.46 -4.83 -6.09
N VAL A 13 -5.89 -5.62 -5.19
CA VAL A 13 -4.79 -6.52 -5.51
C VAL A 13 -5.20 -7.92 -5.08
N ASN A 14 -5.39 -8.81 -6.06
CA ASN A 14 -5.81 -10.20 -5.80
C ASN A 14 -7.06 -10.25 -4.91
N SER A 15 -8.05 -9.43 -5.23
CA SER A 15 -9.33 -9.34 -4.52
C SER A 15 -9.23 -8.75 -3.12
N ARG A 16 -8.12 -8.08 -2.80
CA ARG A 16 -7.96 -7.35 -1.54
C ARG A 16 -7.91 -5.86 -1.83
N SER A 17 -8.55 -5.07 -0.99
CA SER A 17 -8.49 -3.62 -1.09
C SER A 17 -7.25 -3.14 -0.35
N VAL A 18 -6.30 -2.60 -1.07
CA VAL A 18 -5.05 -2.09 -0.50
C VAL A 18 -5.08 -0.57 -0.54
N THR A 19 -4.99 0.04 0.63
CA THR A 19 -4.91 1.50 0.73
C THR A 19 -3.45 1.90 0.67
N MET A 20 -3.13 2.75 -0.32
CA MET A 20 -1.76 3.20 -0.56
C MET A 20 -1.66 4.68 -0.27
N LYS A 21 -0.66 5.07 0.49
CA LYS A 21 -0.44 6.47 0.87
C LYS A 21 0.99 6.86 0.55
N GLY A 22 1.16 8.07 0.05
CA GLY A 22 2.50 8.51 -0.30
C GLY A 22 2.53 9.93 -0.82
N ASN A 23 3.66 10.30 -1.41
CA ASN A 23 3.90 11.64 -1.93
C ASN A 23 4.56 11.54 -3.30
N ASP A 24 4.29 12.54 -4.15
CA ASP A 24 4.95 12.69 -5.45
C ASP A 24 4.79 11.47 -6.36
N GLY A 25 3.62 10.84 -6.30
CA GLY A 25 3.34 9.67 -7.15
C GLY A 25 3.97 8.39 -6.68
N LEU A 26 4.65 8.39 -5.53
CA LEU A 26 5.25 7.20 -4.95
C LEU A 26 4.47 6.75 -3.73
N VAL A 27 4.49 5.46 -3.46
CA VAL A 27 3.80 4.88 -2.31
C VAL A 27 4.81 4.63 -1.20
N ASN A 28 4.54 5.23 -0.04
CA ASN A 28 5.37 5.05 1.14
C ASN A 28 4.74 4.11 2.16
N LEU A 29 3.44 3.92 2.08
CA LEU A 29 2.71 3.11 3.04
C LEU A 29 1.59 2.37 2.32
N ALA A 30 1.48 1.08 2.56
CA ALA A 30 0.39 0.27 2.04
C ALA A 30 -0.24 -0.48 3.20
N LEU A 31 -1.57 -0.48 3.25
CA LEU A 31 -2.34 -1.09 4.33
C LEU A 31 -3.42 -1.97 3.73
N TRP A 32 -3.59 -3.17 4.28
CA TRP A 32 -4.70 -4.02 3.85
C TRP A 32 -5.02 -5.02 4.96
N THR A 33 -6.19 -5.66 4.83
CA THR A 33 -6.59 -6.72 5.74
C THR A 33 -6.90 -7.97 4.94
N ASP A 34 -6.61 -9.12 5.51
CA ASP A 34 -6.89 -10.39 4.86
C ASP A 34 -7.05 -11.46 5.93
N GLY A 35 -8.18 -12.17 5.90
CA GLY A 35 -8.42 -13.27 6.83
C GLY A 35 -8.41 -12.87 8.28
N GLY A 36 -8.83 -11.64 8.60
CA GLY A 36 -8.85 -11.15 9.98
C GLY A 36 -7.55 -10.55 10.45
N TYR A 37 -6.54 -10.53 9.60
CA TYR A 37 -5.24 -9.94 9.92
C TYR A 37 -5.05 -8.63 9.20
N SER A 38 -4.38 -7.68 9.85
CA SER A 38 -4.03 -6.39 9.26
C SER A 38 -2.55 -6.41 8.88
N TYR A 39 -2.26 -5.92 7.68
CA TYR A 39 -0.90 -5.87 7.15
C TYR A 39 -0.52 -4.43 6.84
N VAL A 40 0.72 -4.08 7.11
CA VAL A 40 1.27 -2.76 6.83
C VAL A 40 2.62 -2.92 6.17
N LEU A 41 2.80 -2.24 5.04
CA LEU A 41 4.07 -2.23 4.33
C LEU A 41 4.58 -0.80 4.30
N ASN A 42 5.76 -0.57 4.86
CA ASN A 42 6.39 0.75 4.91
C ASN A 42 7.60 0.79 3.98
N VAL A 43 7.66 1.80 3.12
CA VAL A 43 8.80 1.99 2.23
C VAL A 43 9.24 3.44 2.35
N SER A 44 10.35 3.69 3.04
CA SER A 44 10.78 5.05 3.33
C SER A 44 11.14 5.83 2.07
N GLU A 45 11.66 5.16 1.06
CA GLU A 45 12.05 5.81 -0.21
C GLU A 45 10.91 5.92 -1.21
N GLY A 46 9.83 5.15 -0.98
CA GLY A 46 8.70 5.14 -1.88
C GLY A 46 8.90 4.21 -3.08
N LEU A 47 7.81 3.60 -3.51
CA LEU A 47 7.79 2.74 -4.70
C LEU A 47 6.57 3.11 -5.53
N SER A 48 6.60 2.78 -6.83
CA SER A 48 5.44 2.98 -7.69
C SER A 48 4.31 2.07 -7.23
N ARG A 49 3.08 2.42 -7.64
CA ARG A 49 1.92 1.59 -7.31
C ARG A 49 2.07 0.18 -7.88
N SER A 50 2.64 0.05 -9.07
CA SER A 50 2.86 -1.26 -9.69
C SER A 50 3.78 -2.12 -8.85
N ASP A 51 4.85 -1.54 -8.34
CA ASP A 51 5.81 -2.26 -7.52
C ASP A 51 5.19 -2.68 -6.19
N ILE A 52 4.41 -1.78 -5.57
CA ILE A 52 3.71 -2.10 -4.33
C ILE A 52 2.70 -3.22 -4.56
N ALA A 53 1.94 -3.15 -5.64
CA ALA A 53 0.96 -4.19 -5.96
C ALA A 53 1.63 -5.55 -6.13
N ALA A 54 2.79 -5.59 -6.78
CA ALA A 54 3.52 -6.83 -6.95
C ALA A 54 4.00 -7.39 -5.62
N LEU A 55 4.47 -6.52 -4.71
CA LEU A 55 4.91 -6.96 -3.39
C LEU A 55 3.74 -7.50 -2.57
N VAL A 56 2.62 -6.80 -2.57
CA VAL A 56 1.43 -7.25 -1.84
C VAL A 56 0.96 -8.60 -2.36
N ALA A 57 0.98 -8.78 -3.68
CA ALA A 57 0.55 -10.04 -4.29
C ALA A 57 1.44 -11.21 -3.85
N GLU A 58 2.72 -10.96 -3.59
CA GLU A 58 3.64 -12.00 -3.14
C GLU A 58 3.47 -12.32 -1.66
N ILE A 59 3.18 -11.31 -0.86
CA ILE A 59 3.05 -11.50 0.59
C ILE A 59 1.84 -12.36 0.93
N GLN A 60 0.72 -12.07 0.30
CA GLN A 60 -0.54 -12.79 0.53
C GLN A 60 -0.85 -13.07 1.95
#